data_392e3ac0338f4118a387da3d1a0788ee
#
_entry.id   392e3ac0338f4118a387da3d1a0788ee
#
_cell.length_a   1.000
_cell.length_b   1.000
_cell.length_c   1.000
_cell.angle_alpha   90.00
_cell.angle_beta   90.00
_cell.angle_gamma   90.00
#
_symmetry.space_group_name_H-M   'P 1'
#
loop_
_entity.id
_entity.type
_entity.pdbx_description
1 polymer ?
#
loop_
_entity_poly.entity_id
_entity_poly.type
_entity_poly.pdbx_seq_one_letter_code
_entity_poly.pdbx_strand_id
1 'polypeptide(L)'
;RGFAETVEVYLLNNLNDTRGFCIDMTGYKTNADVNKALQTHSCYSYQGSVSVDQGFDVSKISNGEFNLPFFNVCMEVENAESSSGLILRGCDKSPKQQFVFEDDGKIKPINDPGLCLTASGDYREGGGGSPVHLIRDLSLLVCDASFSTRQNWGVRSVN
;
A
#
# COMPACT_ATOMS: atom_id res chain seq x y z
N ARG A 1 7.38 19.14 16.82
CA ARG A 1 7.28 18.44 16.88
C ARG A 1 6.46 18.05 16.13
N GLY A 2 6.30 17.95 15.46
CA GLY A 2 5.23 17.63 14.63
C GLY A 2 5.05 16.18 14.42
N PHE A 3 3.84 15.87 14.13
CA PHE A 3 3.52 14.54 13.69
C PHE A 3 3.79 14.47 12.19
N ALA A 4 4.16 13.30 11.70
CA ALA A 4 4.27 13.09 10.29
C ALA A 4 2.90 13.28 9.65
N GLU A 5 2.87 13.99 8.52
CA GLU A 5 1.66 14.03 7.71
C GLU A 5 1.50 12.69 7.04
N THR A 6 0.34 12.06 7.18
CA THR A 6 0.08 10.77 6.58
C THR A 6 -0.88 10.89 5.40
N VAL A 7 -0.64 10.02 4.41
CA VAL A 7 -1.46 9.94 3.21
C VAL A 7 -1.81 8.49 2.96
N GLU A 8 -2.89 8.29 2.21
CA GLU A 8 -3.22 6.97 1.68
C GLU A 8 -2.47 6.75 0.38
N VAL A 9 -2.03 5.51 0.16
CA VAL A 9 -1.52 5.07 -1.14
C VAL A 9 -2.62 4.19 -1.74
N TYR A 10 -3.24 4.66 -2.80
CA TYR A 10 -4.47 4.06 -3.31
C TYR A 10 -4.35 3.74 -4.80
N LEU A 11 -5.11 2.74 -5.26
CA LEU A 11 -5.21 2.45 -6.69
C LEU A 11 -5.96 3.59 -7.38
N LEU A 12 -5.42 4.03 -8.51
CA LEU A 12 -6.08 5.09 -9.30
C LEU A 12 -7.42 4.61 -9.84
N ASN A 13 -7.54 3.31 -10.17
CA ASN A 13 -8.79 2.73 -10.61
C ASN A 13 -9.51 2.13 -9.40
N ASN A 14 -10.75 2.51 -9.18
CA ASN A 14 -11.52 2.05 -8.02
C ASN A 14 -11.94 0.58 -8.11
N LEU A 15 -11.85 -0.03 -9.28
CA LEU A 15 -12.31 -1.40 -9.50
C LEU A 15 -13.77 -1.54 -9.04
N ASN A 16 -14.03 -2.42 -8.08
CA ASN A 16 -15.39 -2.68 -7.62
C ASN A 16 -15.72 -2.02 -6.27
N ASP A 17 -14.98 -1.00 -5.85
CA ASP A 17 -15.27 -0.30 -4.60
C ASP A 17 -15.09 1.20 -4.80
N THR A 18 -16.19 1.94 -4.71
CA THR A 18 -16.14 3.39 -4.92
C THR A 18 -15.29 4.12 -3.89
N ARG A 19 -15.01 3.49 -2.74
CA ARG A 19 -14.09 4.05 -1.73
C ARG A 19 -12.63 3.94 -2.17
N GLY A 20 -12.35 3.08 -3.13
CA GLY A 20 -11.02 2.79 -3.60
C GLY A 20 -10.31 1.73 -2.75
N PHE A 21 -9.18 1.25 -3.26
CA PHE A 21 -8.35 0.27 -2.57
C PHE A 21 -7.04 0.92 -2.14
N CYS A 22 -6.77 0.88 -0.84
CA CYS A 22 -5.56 1.46 -0.25
C CYS A 22 -4.61 0.37 0.21
N ILE A 23 -3.31 0.64 0.15
CA ILE A 23 -2.33 -0.26 0.75
C ILE A 23 -2.57 -0.23 2.26
N ASP A 24 -2.67 -1.41 2.85
CA ASP A 24 -3.24 -1.59 4.17
C ASP A 24 -2.50 -2.67 4.94
N MET A 25 -2.38 -2.47 6.26
CA MET A 25 -1.87 -3.53 7.13
C MET A 25 -2.98 -4.53 7.41
N THR A 26 -2.61 -5.79 7.54
CA THR A 26 -3.56 -6.82 7.97
C THR A 26 -3.92 -6.58 9.43
N GLY A 27 -5.19 -6.67 9.76
CA GLY A 27 -5.68 -6.40 11.10
C GLY A 27 -6.59 -5.19 11.11
N TYR A 28 -6.69 -4.53 12.27
CA TYR A 28 -7.67 -3.46 12.42
C TYR A 28 -7.09 -2.25 13.11
N LYS A 29 -6.88 -1.18 12.36
CA LYS A 29 -6.48 0.14 12.87
C LYS A 29 -5.25 0.02 13.79
N THR A 30 -5.36 0.49 15.04
CA THR A 30 -4.23 0.47 15.96
C THR A 30 -3.80 -0.94 16.37
N ASN A 31 -4.64 -1.94 16.13
CA ASN A 31 -4.34 -3.33 16.43
C ASN A 31 -3.83 -4.11 15.22
N ALA A 32 -3.47 -3.41 14.15
CA ALA A 32 -2.94 -4.07 12.97
C ALA A 32 -1.66 -4.84 13.30
N ASP A 33 -1.43 -5.91 12.53
CA ASP A 33 -0.36 -6.87 12.83
C ASP A 33 0.85 -6.62 11.94
N VAL A 34 1.94 -6.13 12.54
CA VAL A 34 3.18 -5.83 11.82
C VAL A 34 3.88 -7.09 11.31
N ASN A 35 3.47 -8.27 11.79
CA ASN A 35 4.09 -9.53 11.37
C ASN A 35 3.40 -10.18 10.18
N LYS A 36 2.37 -9.54 9.66
CA LYS A 36 1.65 -10.04 8.49
C LYS A 36 1.93 -9.19 7.26
N ALA A 37 1.79 -9.82 6.09
CA ALA A 37 2.02 -9.13 4.82
C ALA A 37 1.01 -7.99 4.63
N LEU A 38 1.44 -6.97 3.90
CA LEU A 38 0.55 -5.91 3.46
C LEU A 38 -0.46 -6.45 2.46
N GLN A 39 -1.60 -5.79 2.41
CA GLN A 39 -2.70 -6.10 1.51
C GLN A 39 -3.26 -4.80 0.96
N THR A 40 -4.32 -4.88 0.15
CA THR A 40 -5.15 -3.72 -0.12
C THR A 40 -6.49 -3.90 0.57
N HIS A 41 -7.13 -2.79 0.91
CA HIS A 41 -8.40 -2.79 1.64
C HIS A 41 -9.15 -1.53 1.24
N SER A 42 -10.47 -1.59 1.27
CA SER A 42 -11.28 -0.38 1.06
C SER A 42 -10.70 0.78 1.87
N CYS A 43 -10.54 1.93 1.24
CA CYS A 43 -9.91 3.07 1.90
C CYS A 43 -10.82 3.63 2.99
N TYR A 44 -10.23 4.04 4.12
CA TYR A 44 -10.97 4.60 5.23
C TYR A 44 -11.23 6.10 5.10
N SER A 45 -10.60 6.75 4.12
CA SER A 45 -10.71 8.21 4.00
C SER A 45 -12.14 8.70 3.81
N TYR A 46 -13.02 7.85 3.29
CA TYR A 46 -14.42 8.23 3.16
C TYR A 46 -15.08 8.53 4.53
N GLN A 47 -14.45 8.09 5.61
CA GLN A 47 -14.90 8.39 6.97
C GLN A 47 -14.31 9.69 7.50
N GLY A 48 -13.54 10.40 6.69
CA GLY A 48 -13.03 11.73 7.03
C GLY A 48 -11.60 11.79 7.53
N SER A 49 -10.89 10.67 7.62
CA SER A 49 -9.50 10.68 8.06
C SER A 49 -8.73 9.49 7.51
N VAL A 50 -7.41 9.64 7.46
CA VAL A 50 -6.52 8.54 7.12
C VAL A 50 -6.34 7.68 8.37
N SER A 51 -6.65 6.38 8.24
CA SER A 51 -6.47 5.46 9.36
C SER A 51 -4.99 5.14 9.52
N VAL A 52 -4.56 4.88 10.77
CA VAL A 52 -3.14 4.62 11.07
C VAL A 52 -2.59 3.40 10.35
N ASP A 53 -3.43 2.41 10.04
CA ASP A 53 -3.02 1.19 9.34
C ASP A 53 -3.02 1.34 7.81
N GLN A 54 -3.39 2.52 7.32
CA GLN A 54 -3.32 2.90 5.91
C GLN A 54 -2.57 4.22 5.72
N GLY A 55 -1.94 4.73 6.77
CA GLY A 55 -1.32 6.05 6.77
C GLY A 55 0.18 5.99 6.59
N PHE A 56 0.66 6.49 5.46
CA PHE A 56 2.08 6.53 5.14
C PHE A 56 2.62 7.94 5.28
N ASP A 57 3.85 8.06 5.74
CA ASP A 57 4.53 9.35 5.90
C ASP A 57 4.83 9.93 4.52
N VAL A 58 4.15 11.03 4.17
CA VAL A 58 4.25 11.60 2.83
C VAL A 58 5.67 12.09 2.55
N SER A 59 6.39 12.56 3.55
CA SER A 59 7.75 13.07 3.34
C SER A 59 8.74 11.96 2.98
N LYS A 60 8.46 10.72 3.36
CA LYS A 60 9.32 9.59 3.07
C LYS A 60 9.04 9.01 1.68
N ILE A 61 7.80 9.12 1.22
CA ILE A 61 7.42 8.59 -0.09
C ILE A 61 8.25 9.24 -1.20
N SER A 62 8.54 10.54 -1.08
CA SER A 62 9.35 11.23 -2.09
C SER A 62 10.76 10.65 -2.21
N ASN A 63 11.22 9.94 -1.17
CA ASN A 63 12.52 9.26 -1.17
C ASN A 63 12.38 7.77 -1.46
N GLY A 64 11.18 7.32 -1.83
CA GLY A 64 10.96 5.92 -2.16
C GLY A 64 10.77 5.01 -0.96
N GLU A 65 10.56 5.56 0.22
CA GLU A 65 10.37 4.78 1.45
C GLU A 65 8.89 4.83 1.86
N PHE A 66 8.29 3.66 2.07
CA PHE A 66 6.88 3.56 2.45
C PHE A 66 6.80 3.22 3.93
N ASN A 67 6.82 4.25 4.74
CA ASN A 67 6.86 4.17 6.21
C ASN A 67 5.46 4.38 6.78
N LEU A 68 5.05 3.49 7.67
CA LEU A 68 3.82 3.62 8.45
C LEU A 68 4.24 4.16 9.83
N PRO A 69 4.17 5.48 10.05
CA PRO A 69 4.82 6.07 11.22
C PRO A 69 4.19 5.67 12.55
N PHE A 70 2.90 5.38 12.58
CA PHE A 70 2.27 4.94 13.82
C PHE A 70 2.90 3.65 14.34
N PHE A 71 3.29 2.75 13.43
CA PHE A 71 3.85 1.44 13.79
C PHE A 71 5.37 1.41 13.70
N ASN A 72 5.97 2.49 13.17
CA ASN A 72 7.41 2.60 13.02
C ASN A 72 8.01 1.46 12.20
N VAL A 73 7.36 1.13 11.09
CA VAL A 73 7.79 0.07 10.17
C VAL A 73 7.75 0.58 8.74
N CYS A 74 8.47 -0.12 7.86
CA CYS A 74 8.53 0.19 6.45
C CYS A 74 8.15 -1.02 5.61
N MET A 75 7.54 -0.76 4.45
CA MET A 75 7.26 -1.80 3.47
C MET A 75 8.58 -2.33 2.90
N GLU A 76 8.66 -3.65 2.80
CA GLU A 76 9.86 -4.34 2.36
C GLU A 76 9.50 -5.44 1.39
N VAL A 77 10.33 -5.61 0.37
CA VAL A 77 10.19 -6.72 -0.57
C VAL A 77 10.54 -8.02 0.13
N GLU A 78 9.64 -8.98 0.11
CA GLU A 78 9.93 -10.28 0.73
C GLU A 78 10.92 -11.07 -0.10
N ASN A 79 10.67 -11.18 -1.40
CA ASN A 79 11.57 -11.84 -2.35
C ASN A 79 11.65 -11.04 -3.64
N ALA A 80 12.79 -11.06 -4.29
CA ALA A 80 13.01 -10.30 -5.52
C ALA A 80 12.51 -11.09 -6.74
N GLU A 81 11.25 -11.51 -6.72
CA GLU A 81 10.69 -12.32 -7.79
C GLU A 81 9.18 -12.10 -7.91
N SER A 82 8.65 -12.47 -9.05
CA SER A 82 7.21 -12.36 -9.31
C SER A 82 6.43 -13.18 -8.29
N SER A 83 5.28 -12.65 -7.89
CA SER A 83 4.38 -13.19 -6.88
C SER A 83 4.86 -13.01 -5.44
N SER A 84 5.98 -12.29 -5.23
CA SER A 84 6.43 -11.97 -3.88
C SER A 84 5.44 -11.06 -3.17
N GLY A 85 5.26 -11.28 -1.87
CA GLY A 85 4.51 -10.38 -1.03
C GLY A 85 5.35 -9.19 -0.58
N LEU A 86 4.69 -8.25 0.06
CA LEU A 86 5.30 -7.08 0.69
C LEU A 86 5.12 -7.23 2.19
N ILE A 87 6.23 -7.18 2.92
CA ILE A 87 6.22 -7.39 4.37
C ILE A 87 6.59 -6.10 5.08
N LEU A 88 6.53 -6.11 6.39
CA LEU A 88 6.87 -4.95 7.21
C LEU A 88 8.06 -5.28 8.11
N ARG A 89 9.01 -4.36 8.18
CA ARG A 89 10.18 -4.45 9.04
C ARG A 89 10.53 -3.07 9.55
N GLY A 90 11.32 -3.00 10.60
CA GLY A 90 11.86 -1.72 11.04
C GLY A 90 12.57 -1.03 9.90
N CYS A 91 12.43 0.29 9.82
CA CYS A 91 13.03 1.05 8.72
C CYS A 91 14.54 1.11 8.89
N ASP A 92 15.28 0.58 7.93
CA ASP A 92 16.73 0.47 8.03
C ASP A 92 17.45 1.00 6.78
N LYS A 93 16.68 1.56 5.83
CA LYS A 93 17.19 2.11 4.58
C LYS A 93 17.88 1.09 3.68
N SER A 94 17.58 -0.19 3.89
CA SER A 94 18.13 -1.23 3.01
C SER A 94 17.49 -1.12 1.62
N PRO A 95 18.15 -1.65 0.58
CA PRO A 95 17.57 -1.62 -0.77
C PRO A 95 16.22 -2.31 -0.87
N LYS A 96 15.94 -3.29 -0.02
CA LYS A 96 14.64 -3.97 -0.02
C LYS A 96 13.49 -3.06 0.39
N GLN A 97 13.78 -1.92 1.00
CA GLN A 97 12.79 -0.95 1.45
C GLN A 97 12.74 0.29 0.55
N GLN A 98 13.45 0.25 -0.57
CA GLN A 98 13.50 1.38 -1.49
C GLN A 98 12.74 1.07 -2.76
N PHE A 99 11.89 2.00 -3.15
CA PHE A 99 11.03 1.86 -4.31
C PHE A 99 11.12 3.10 -5.19
N VAL A 100 10.82 2.92 -6.47
CA VAL A 100 10.65 4.05 -7.40
C VAL A 100 9.16 4.20 -7.64
N PHE A 101 8.63 5.37 -7.33
CA PHE A 101 7.23 5.71 -7.57
C PHE A 101 7.20 6.56 -8.83
N GLU A 102 6.77 5.97 -9.94
CA GLU A 102 6.81 6.63 -11.23
C GLU A 102 5.65 7.59 -11.42
N ASP A 103 5.80 8.52 -12.35
CA ASP A 103 4.79 9.55 -12.60
C ASP A 103 3.46 8.97 -13.06
N ASP A 104 3.48 7.80 -13.71
CA ASP A 104 2.24 7.13 -14.15
C ASP A 104 1.58 6.33 -13.04
N GLY A 105 2.21 6.24 -11.87
CA GLY A 105 1.64 5.55 -10.72
C GLY A 105 2.22 4.19 -10.42
N LYS A 106 3.17 3.69 -11.22
CA LYS A 106 3.81 2.40 -10.91
C LYS A 106 4.73 2.56 -9.71
N ILE A 107 4.74 1.54 -8.85
CA ILE A 107 5.66 1.47 -7.71
C ILE A 107 6.49 0.21 -7.89
N LYS A 108 7.81 0.40 -8.03
CA LYS A 108 8.74 -0.67 -8.39
C LYS A 108 9.86 -0.78 -7.36
N PRO A 109 10.28 -2.00 -7.00
CA PRO A 109 11.50 -2.13 -6.18
C PRO A 109 12.68 -1.51 -6.92
N ILE A 110 13.55 -0.83 -6.18
CA ILE A 110 14.64 -0.09 -6.82
C ILE A 110 15.58 -1.00 -7.61
N ASN A 111 15.79 -2.24 -7.14
CA ASN A 111 16.68 -3.18 -7.81
C ASN A 111 15.97 -4.12 -8.78
N ASP A 112 14.65 -4.01 -8.91
CA ASP A 112 13.88 -4.92 -9.75
C ASP A 112 12.84 -4.14 -10.54
N PRO A 113 13.28 -3.32 -11.51
CA PRO A 113 12.39 -2.40 -12.20
C PRO A 113 11.38 -3.07 -13.13
N GLY A 114 11.50 -4.37 -13.34
CA GLY A 114 10.51 -5.13 -14.09
C GLY A 114 9.32 -5.57 -13.25
N LEU A 115 9.35 -5.35 -11.94
CA LEU A 115 8.27 -5.74 -11.03
C LEU A 115 7.52 -4.51 -10.55
N CYS A 116 6.20 -4.66 -10.41
CA CYS A 116 5.31 -3.59 -9.96
C CYS A 116 4.44 -4.06 -8.81
N LEU A 117 4.18 -3.17 -7.85
CA LEU A 117 3.15 -3.42 -6.86
C LEU A 117 1.81 -3.62 -7.54
N THR A 118 1.14 -4.71 -7.21
CA THR A 118 -0.08 -5.12 -7.90
C THR A 118 -1.13 -5.57 -6.88
N ALA A 119 -2.36 -5.05 -7.03
CA ALA A 119 -3.50 -5.57 -6.29
C ALA A 119 -4.04 -6.77 -7.06
N SER A 120 -4.45 -7.83 -6.32
CA SER A 120 -4.96 -9.04 -6.96
C SER A 120 -6.23 -8.78 -7.74
N GLY A 121 -6.47 -9.61 -8.76
CA GLY A 121 -7.72 -9.57 -9.52
C GLY A 121 -8.89 -10.07 -8.70
N ASP A 122 -8.65 -11.04 -7.81
CA ASP A 122 -9.66 -11.56 -6.90
C ASP A 122 -9.78 -10.67 -5.67
N TYR A 123 -10.93 -10.74 -5.01
CA TYR A 123 -11.15 -10.02 -3.79
C TYR A 123 -11.94 -10.89 -2.81
N ARG A 124 -11.92 -10.48 -1.54
CA ARG A 124 -12.74 -11.10 -0.51
C ARG A 124 -13.32 -10.01 0.39
N GLU A 125 -14.33 -10.37 1.14
CA GLU A 125 -14.94 -9.44 2.08
C GLU A 125 -14.13 -9.35 3.36
N GLY A 126 -14.01 -8.14 3.89
CA GLY A 126 -13.39 -7.90 5.18
C GLY A 126 -14.39 -8.08 6.32
N GLY A 127 -14.00 -7.60 7.50
CA GLY A 127 -14.78 -7.82 8.71
C GLY A 127 -15.83 -6.78 9.02
N GLY A 128 -15.88 -5.66 8.35
CA GLY A 128 -16.79 -4.60 8.72
C GLY A 128 -17.15 -3.70 7.57
N GLY A 129 -17.80 -2.61 7.91
CA GLY A 129 -18.20 -1.61 6.91
C GLY A 129 -19.62 -1.80 6.40
N SER A 130 -20.17 -0.73 5.85
CA SER A 130 -21.50 -0.71 5.27
C SER A 130 -21.47 0.23 4.07
N PRO A 131 -21.32 -0.29 2.86
CA PRO A 131 -21.16 -1.70 2.48
C PRO A 131 -19.91 -2.34 3.11
N VAL A 132 -19.87 -3.66 3.13
CA VAL A 132 -18.72 -4.38 3.70
C VAL A 132 -17.43 -3.97 2.98
N HIS A 133 -16.34 -3.88 3.76
CA HIS A 133 -15.03 -3.57 3.20
C HIS A 133 -14.54 -4.74 2.36
N LEU A 134 -13.79 -4.43 1.30
CA LEU A 134 -13.22 -5.43 0.41
C LEU A 134 -11.71 -5.45 0.57
N ILE A 135 -11.13 -6.64 0.37
CA ILE A 135 -9.69 -6.87 0.50
C ILE A 135 -9.18 -7.53 -0.77
N ARG A 136 -8.03 -7.06 -1.26
CA ARG A 136 -7.27 -7.71 -2.34
C ARG A 136 -5.85 -7.91 -1.87
N ASP A 137 -5.25 -9.03 -2.21
CA ASP A 137 -3.85 -9.27 -1.87
C ASP A 137 -2.95 -8.27 -2.61
N LEU A 138 -1.82 -7.96 -2.02
CA LEU A 138 -0.80 -7.10 -2.60
C LEU A 138 0.43 -7.95 -2.89
N SER A 139 0.95 -7.87 -4.10
CA SER A 139 2.14 -8.61 -4.46
C SER A 139 2.92 -7.88 -5.54
N LEU A 140 4.13 -8.37 -5.82
CA LEU A 140 4.91 -7.92 -6.96
C LEU A 140 4.60 -8.83 -8.14
N LEU A 141 4.21 -8.25 -9.26
CA LEU A 141 4.06 -8.96 -10.52
C LEU A 141 4.80 -8.21 -11.60
N VAL A 142 5.11 -8.89 -12.68
CA VAL A 142 5.71 -8.25 -13.84
C VAL A 142 4.85 -7.05 -14.23
N CYS A 143 5.49 -5.92 -14.50
CA CYS A 143 4.78 -4.74 -14.97
C CYS A 143 4.24 -5.00 -16.37
N ASP A 144 2.93 -4.87 -16.55
CA ASP A 144 2.27 -5.22 -17.79
C ASP A 144 1.08 -4.31 -18.01
N ALA A 145 0.93 -3.82 -19.25
CA ALA A 145 -0.18 -2.93 -19.58
C ALA A 145 -1.54 -3.59 -19.33
N SER A 146 -1.62 -4.91 -19.42
CA SER A 146 -2.87 -5.62 -19.14
C SER A 146 -3.26 -5.56 -17.67
N PHE A 147 -2.35 -5.18 -16.79
CA PHE A 147 -2.61 -5.02 -15.34
C PHE A 147 -2.72 -3.56 -14.93
N SER A 148 -2.87 -2.63 -15.87
CA SER A 148 -2.79 -1.19 -15.57
C SER A 148 -3.82 -0.74 -14.53
N THR A 149 -4.99 -1.36 -14.47
CA THR A 149 -6.01 -0.99 -13.46
C THR A 149 -5.62 -1.43 -12.06
N ARG A 150 -4.64 -2.30 -11.92
CA ARG A 150 -4.22 -2.87 -10.64
C ARG A 150 -2.77 -2.59 -10.30
N GLN A 151 -2.07 -1.80 -11.12
CA GLN A 151 -0.64 -1.49 -10.93
C GLN A 151 -0.35 0.01 -10.89
N ASN A 152 -1.37 0.86 -10.97
CA ASN A 152 -1.15 2.30 -10.96
C ASN A 152 -1.74 2.91 -9.69
N TRP A 153 -0.89 3.61 -8.96
CA TRP A 153 -1.17 4.10 -7.61
C TRP A 153 -1.05 5.61 -7.55
N GLY A 154 -1.70 6.19 -6.57
CA GLY A 154 -1.55 7.59 -6.24
C GLY A 154 -1.51 7.79 -4.75
N VAL A 155 -1.27 9.01 -4.33
CA VAL A 155 -1.32 9.37 -2.91
C VAL A 155 -2.38 10.44 -2.73
N ARG A 156 -3.07 10.42 -1.59
CA ARG A 156 -4.01 11.48 -1.25
C ARG A 156 -4.04 11.68 0.25
N SER A 157 -4.22 12.93 0.63
CA SER A 157 -4.47 13.29 2.02
C SER A 157 -5.96 13.55 2.19
N VAL A 158 -6.39 13.50 3.46
CA VAL A 158 -7.76 13.80 3.82
C VAL A 158 -7.73 14.93 4.82
N ASN A 159 -8.28 16.04 4.42
CA ASN A 159 -8.32 17.22 5.30
C ASN A 159 -9.72 17.78 5.36
#